data_58f5233fea63af0482937dc8a83027cb
#
_entry.id   58f5233fea63af0482937dc8a83027cb
#
_cell.length_a   1.000
_cell.length_b   1.000
_cell.length_c   1.000
_cell.angle_alpha   90.00
_cell.angle_beta   90.00
_cell.angle_gamma   90.00
#
_symmetry.space_group_name_H-M   'P 1'
#
loop_
_entity.id
_entity.type
_entity.pdbx_description
1 polymer ?
#
loop_
_entity_poly.entity_id
_entity_poly.type
_entity_poly.pdbx_seq_one_letter_code
_entity_poly.pdbx_strand_id
1 'polypeptide(L)'
;YYTVSSESYKAEAGAPPARKGEDQPMNIQWYPGHMTKTRRMIGENLKYVDVVAEVIDARIPIASRNPDIDDLVGSKPRVVILNRADQADPAASKQWAAYFRSKGISVLECDARSGAGVKQFSPVMRGALKEQIARWKEKGQVGRPVRAMVVGIPNVGKSTFINKVAKKKSAKAGDRPGVTRGKQWITVDQGLELLDTPGILWPKFEDETIGLHLAFTGAVRDAIMDVETLACHLILLLAQRKPEALTARFKIVPEEGMSGWDLLEAGARKRGFLISGGEVDLERMANILLDEFRAGKMGRITLELPEDLEREEDDHGTA
;
A
#
# COMPACT_ATOMS: atom_id res chain seq x y z
N TYR A 1 -16.93 -0.80 -7.94
CA TYR A 1 -17.02 -0.68 -6.49
C TYR A 1 -16.54 -1.99 -5.90
N TYR A 2 -15.35 -2.00 -5.28
CA TYR A 2 -14.85 -3.18 -4.57
C TYR A 2 -15.11 -2.92 -3.08
N THR A 3 -16.16 -3.50 -2.54
CA THR A 3 -16.43 -3.56 -1.11
C THR A 3 -16.02 -4.93 -0.61
N VAL A 4 -14.92 -5.01 0.13
CA VAL A 4 -14.58 -6.22 0.92
C VAL A 4 -15.58 -6.31 2.06
N SER A 5 -16.37 -7.37 2.15
CA SER A 5 -17.37 -7.46 3.21
C SER A 5 -16.71 -7.83 4.54
N SER A 6 -17.04 -7.07 5.57
CA SER A 6 -16.58 -7.31 6.95
C SER A 6 -17.03 -8.68 7.51
N GLU A 7 -17.97 -9.34 6.85
CA GLU A 7 -18.53 -10.62 7.30
C GLU A 7 -17.66 -11.82 6.94
N SER A 8 -17.00 -11.84 5.77
CA SER A 8 -16.09 -12.94 5.41
C SER A 8 -14.83 -12.97 6.29
N TYR A 9 -14.31 -11.82 6.68
CA TYR A 9 -13.21 -11.73 7.62
C TYR A 9 -13.60 -12.18 9.04
N LYS A 10 -14.84 -11.87 9.46
CA LYS A 10 -15.39 -12.30 10.77
C LYS A 10 -15.70 -13.79 10.82
N ALA A 11 -16.01 -14.42 9.69
CA ALA A 11 -16.33 -15.85 9.64
C ALA A 11 -15.07 -16.74 9.67
N GLU A 12 -13.93 -16.27 9.15
CA GLU A 12 -12.67 -17.03 9.13
C GLU A 12 -11.73 -16.70 10.30
N ALA A 13 -11.72 -15.45 10.78
CA ALA A 13 -11.03 -15.06 11.99
C ALA A 13 -12.05 -15.11 13.13
N GLY A 14 -12.13 -16.21 13.86
CA GLY A 14 -12.96 -16.30 15.06
C GLY A 14 -12.82 -15.01 15.87
N ALA A 15 -13.94 -14.28 16.08
CA ALA A 15 -13.93 -13.03 16.80
C ALA A 15 -13.24 -13.24 18.16
N PRO A 16 -12.27 -12.40 18.55
CA PRO A 16 -11.64 -12.53 19.86
C PRO A 16 -12.73 -12.48 20.94
N PRO A 17 -12.64 -13.27 22.01
CA PRO A 17 -13.62 -13.23 23.08
C PRO A 17 -13.66 -11.81 23.66
N ALA A 18 -14.86 -11.25 23.72
CA ALA A 18 -15.11 -9.87 24.16
C ALA A 18 -14.50 -9.63 25.56
N ARG A 19 -13.45 -8.83 25.64
CA ARG A 19 -13.06 -8.18 26.89
C ARG A 19 -13.94 -6.92 27.04
N LYS A 20 -14.29 -6.55 28.28
CA LYS A 20 -15.15 -5.39 28.57
C LYS A 20 -14.68 -4.13 27.81
N GLY A 21 -15.42 -3.74 26.76
CA GLY A 21 -15.15 -2.56 25.91
C GLY A 21 -15.12 -2.80 24.41
N GLU A 22 -15.31 -4.03 23.93
CA GLU A 22 -14.98 -4.47 22.56
C GLU A 22 -16.10 -4.40 21.50
N ASP A 23 -17.32 -4.01 21.86
CA ASP A 23 -18.45 -3.88 20.90
C ASP A 23 -18.56 -2.50 20.22
N GLN A 24 -17.49 -1.71 20.20
CA GLN A 24 -17.54 -0.47 19.42
C GLN A 24 -17.03 -0.74 18.01
N PRO A 25 -17.88 -0.50 16.97
CA PRO A 25 -17.41 -0.59 15.58
C PRO A 25 -16.23 0.38 15.39
N MET A 26 -15.14 -0.10 14.81
CA MET A 26 -13.96 0.71 14.55
C MET A 26 -14.30 1.82 13.56
N ASN A 27 -14.55 3.01 14.06
CA ASN A 27 -14.89 4.18 13.26
C ASN A 27 -13.58 4.88 12.82
N ILE A 28 -12.91 4.31 11.82
CA ILE A 28 -11.72 4.92 11.22
C ILE A 28 -12.19 6.08 10.34
N GLN A 29 -12.44 7.24 10.95
CA GLN A 29 -12.85 8.44 10.21
C GLN A 29 -11.63 9.27 9.79
N TRP A 30 -11.50 9.50 8.49
CA TRP A 30 -10.62 10.51 7.91
C TRP A 30 -11.43 11.74 7.46
N TYR A 31 -10.84 12.93 7.63
CA TYR A 31 -11.52 14.20 7.40
C TYR A 31 -11.94 14.43 5.94
N PRO A 32 -13.24 14.69 5.67
CA PRO A 32 -13.80 14.83 4.30
C PRO A 32 -13.29 16.04 3.51
N GLY A 33 -12.81 17.10 4.18
CA GLY A 33 -12.53 18.39 3.55
C GLY A 33 -11.37 18.42 2.54
N HIS A 34 -10.45 17.48 2.59
CA HIS A 34 -9.30 17.44 1.67
C HIS A 34 -9.54 16.71 0.35
N MET A 35 -10.60 15.92 0.24
CA MET A 35 -10.88 15.06 -0.89
C MET A 35 -11.35 15.73 -2.14
N THR A 36 -12.37 16.56 -2.02
CA THR A 36 -12.92 17.31 -3.17
C THR A 36 -11.80 18.14 -3.81
N LYS A 37 -10.95 18.75 -2.98
CA LYS A 37 -9.77 19.48 -3.45
C LYS A 37 -8.77 18.57 -4.16
N THR A 38 -8.57 17.36 -3.65
CA THR A 38 -7.63 16.38 -4.20
C THR A 38 -8.12 15.76 -5.49
N ARG A 39 -9.39 15.30 -5.57
CA ARG A 39 -10.02 14.83 -6.82
C ARG A 39 -9.95 15.91 -7.91
N ARG A 40 -10.28 17.14 -7.57
CA ARG A 40 -10.18 18.27 -8.49
C ARG A 40 -8.75 18.50 -8.97
N MET A 41 -7.78 18.47 -8.06
CA MET A 41 -6.37 18.64 -8.39
C MET A 41 -5.84 17.52 -9.32
N ILE A 42 -6.22 16.25 -9.08
CA ILE A 42 -5.87 15.16 -10.02
C ILE A 42 -6.49 15.44 -11.39
N GLY A 43 -7.79 15.66 -11.47
CA GLY A 43 -8.49 15.94 -12.73
C GLY A 43 -7.89 17.10 -13.51
N GLU A 44 -7.50 18.18 -12.83
CA GLU A 44 -6.83 19.34 -13.43
C GLU A 44 -5.41 19.00 -13.92
N ASN A 45 -4.71 18.06 -13.28
CA ASN A 45 -3.36 17.66 -13.63
C ASN A 45 -3.31 16.58 -14.71
N LEU A 46 -4.31 15.70 -14.77
CA LEU A 46 -4.41 14.65 -15.79
C LEU A 46 -4.32 15.18 -17.23
N LYS A 47 -4.77 16.40 -17.47
CA LYS A 47 -4.70 17.05 -18.80
C LYS A 47 -3.27 17.22 -19.32
N TYR A 48 -2.29 17.28 -18.44
CA TYR A 48 -0.90 17.60 -18.75
C TYR A 48 0.01 16.38 -18.78
N VAL A 49 -0.50 15.20 -18.42
CA VAL A 49 0.29 13.98 -18.35
C VAL A 49 -0.20 12.95 -19.36
N ASP A 50 0.70 12.12 -19.82
CA ASP A 50 0.45 11.07 -20.79
C ASP A 50 0.16 9.72 -20.10
N VAL A 51 0.65 9.54 -18.88
CA VAL A 51 0.56 8.29 -18.11
C VAL A 51 0.50 8.59 -16.61
N VAL A 52 -0.16 7.72 -15.86
CA VAL A 52 -0.23 7.79 -14.40
C VAL A 52 0.53 6.62 -13.80
N ALA A 53 1.43 6.90 -12.86
CA ALA A 53 2.14 5.91 -12.05
C ALA A 53 1.51 5.86 -10.66
N GLU A 54 0.86 4.76 -10.32
CA GLU A 54 0.24 4.52 -9.02
C GLU A 54 1.20 3.75 -8.12
N VAL A 55 1.68 4.38 -7.04
CA VAL A 55 2.56 3.74 -6.05
C VAL A 55 1.70 3.12 -4.96
N ILE A 56 1.82 1.81 -4.80
CA ILE A 56 1.11 1.01 -3.79
C ILE A 56 2.10 0.20 -2.95
N ASP A 57 1.67 -0.27 -1.79
CA ASP A 57 2.47 -1.13 -0.92
C ASP A 57 2.29 -2.59 -1.35
N ALA A 58 3.36 -3.26 -1.75
CA ALA A 58 3.32 -4.64 -2.23
C ALA A 58 2.88 -5.66 -1.16
N ARG A 59 2.81 -5.27 0.11
CA ARG A 59 2.30 -6.11 1.22
C ARG A 59 0.79 -6.12 1.29
N ILE A 60 0.13 -5.04 0.79
CA ILE A 60 -1.30 -4.80 0.81
C ILE A 60 -1.74 -4.12 -0.51
N PRO A 61 -1.64 -4.81 -1.66
CA PRO A 61 -1.77 -4.19 -2.97
C PRO A 61 -3.15 -3.57 -3.25
N ILE A 62 -4.23 -4.11 -2.69
CA ILE A 62 -5.58 -3.54 -2.84
C ILE A 62 -5.85 -2.45 -1.82
N ALA A 63 -5.65 -2.73 -0.52
CA ALA A 63 -5.92 -1.74 0.51
C ALA A 63 -5.08 -0.45 0.34
N SER A 64 -3.89 -0.55 -0.27
CA SER A 64 -3.06 0.62 -0.55
C SER A 64 -3.36 1.35 -1.87
N ARG A 65 -4.36 0.91 -2.63
CA ARG A 65 -4.85 1.60 -3.84
C ARG A 65 -5.90 2.65 -3.49
N ASN A 66 -6.04 3.65 -4.37
CA ASN A 66 -7.19 4.55 -4.33
C ASN A 66 -8.38 3.93 -5.08
N PRO A 67 -9.52 3.62 -4.44
CA PRO A 67 -10.67 3.04 -5.12
C PRO A 67 -11.18 3.92 -6.27
N ASP A 68 -11.08 5.24 -6.14
CA ASP A 68 -11.49 6.20 -7.16
C ASP A 68 -10.48 6.35 -8.32
N ILE A 69 -9.32 5.69 -8.25
CA ILE A 69 -8.24 5.94 -9.23
C ILE A 69 -8.64 5.50 -10.64
N ASP A 70 -9.41 4.44 -10.75
CA ASP A 70 -9.86 3.90 -12.03
C ASP A 70 -10.77 4.90 -12.74
N ASP A 71 -11.74 5.47 -12.03
CA ASP A 71 -12.65 6.50 -12.53
C ASP A 71 -11.92 7.81 -12.84
N LEU A 72 -10.99 8.21 -11.98
CA LEU A 72 -10.25 9.46 -12.13
C LEU A 72 -9.31 9.44 -13.32
N VAL A 73 -8.61 8.34 -13.53
CA VAL A 73 -7.61 8.20 -14.60
C VAL A 73 -8.29 7.88 -15.94
N GLY A 74 -9.43 7.18 -15.91
CA GLY A 74 -10.20 6.81 -17.09
C GLY A 74 -9.36 5.98 -18.07
N SER A 75 -9.36 6.37 -19.34
CA SER A 75 -8.66 5.66 -20.43
C SER A 75 -7.16 5.96 -20.52
N LYS A 76 -6.58 6.77 -19.61
CA LYS A 76 -5.14 7.02 -19.65
C LYS A 76 -4.34 5.76 -19.31
N PRO A 77 -3.22 5.52 -20.01
CA PRO A 77 -2.28 4.47 -19.65
C PRO A 77 -1.84 4.59 -18.20
N ARG A 78 -1.76 3.45 -17.53
CA ARG A 78 -1.41 3.36 -16.12
C ARG A 78 -0.29 2.37 -15.87
N VAL A 79 0.54 2.69 -14.88
CA VAL A 79 1.60 1.82 -14.38
C VAL A 79 1.40 1.69 -12.86
N VAL A 80 1.23 0.48 -12.36
CA VAL A 80 1.25 0.18 -10.93
C VAL A 80 2.69 -0.06 -10.50
N ILE A 81 3.09 0.59 -9.42
CA ILE A 81 4.41 0.42 -8.79
C ILE A 81 4.19 -0.31 -7.48
N LEU A 82 4.50 -1.61 -7.46
CA LEU A 82 4.53 -2.44 -6.26
C LEU A 82 5.79 -2.08 -5.47
N ASN A 83 5.68 -1.10 -4.59
CA ASN A 83 6.78 -0.64 -3.75
C ASN A 83 6.92 -1.51 -2.49
N ARG A 84 8.06 -1.44 -1.80
CA ARG A 84 8.42 -2.32 -0.68
C ARG A 84 8.44 -3.81 -1.05
N ALA A 85 8.79 -4.10 -2.29
CA ALA A 85 8.93 -5.49 -2.78
C ALA A 85 9.96 -6.32 -2.00
N ASP A 86 10.89 -5.66 -1.28
CA ASP A 86 11.81 -6.27 -0.33
C ASP A 86 11.14 -6.86 0.92
N GLN A 87 9.95 -6.36 1.27
CA GLN A 87 9.16 -6.78 2.45
C GLN A 87 7.96 -7.66 2.07
N ALA A 88 7.59 -7.71 0.79
CA ALA A 88 6.46 -8.51 0.30
C ALA A 88 6.87 -9.92 -0.13
N ASP A 89 5.94 -10.87 -0.08
CA ASP A 89 6.16 -12.22 -0.57
C ASP A 89 6.39 -12.21 -2.08
N PRO A 90 7.47 -12.84 -2.59
CA PRO A 90 7.79 -12.83 -4.02
C PRO A 90 6.77 -13.56 -4.89
N ALA A 91 6.14 -14.62 -4.37
CA ALA A 91 5.13 -15.38 -5.12
C ALA A 91 3.84 -14.54 -5.23
N ALA A 92 3.38 -13.95 -4.13
CA ALA A 92 2.25 -13.04 -4.11
C ALA A 92 2.50 -11.81 -5.01
N SER A 93 3.70 -11.21 -4.97
CA SER A 93 4.05 -10.09 -5.85
C SER A 93 3.93 -10.46 -7.33
N LYS A 94 4.36 -11.67 -7.73
CA LYS A 94 4.19 -12.18 -9.11
C LYS A 94 2.72 -12.36 -9.48
N GLN A 95 1.91 -12.92 -8.57
CA GLN A 95 0.46 -13.09 -8.78
C GLN A 95 -0.21 -11.72 -8.97
N TRP A 96 0.08 -10.75 -8.12
CA TRP A 96 -0.43 -9.38 -8.25
C TRP A 96 0.03 -8.70 -9.55
N ALA A 97 1.29 -8.90 -9.94
CA ALA A 97 1.78 -8.39 -11.22
C ALA A 97 1.04 -9.02 -12.41
N ALA A 98 0.73 -10.31 -12.36
CA ALA A 98 -0.09 -10.99 -13.38
C ALA A 98 -1.53 -10.45 -13.40
N TYR A 99 -2.15 -10.29 -12.22
CA TYR A 99 -3.49 -9.71 -12.08
C TYR A 99 -3.59 -8.32 -12.71
N PHE A 100 -2.71 -7.40 -12.36
CA PHE A 100 -2.75 -6.05 -12.94
C PHE A 100 -2.49 -6.06 -14.45
N ARG A 101 -1.59 -6.92 -14.93
CA ARG A 101 -1.34 -7.07 -16.38
C ARG A 101 -2.55 -7.61 -17.14
N SER A 102 -3.31 -8.54 -16.54
CA SER A 102 -4.57 -9.03 -17.15
C SER A 102 -5.63 -7.92 -17.29
N LYS A 103 -5.57 -6.90 -16.44
CA LYS A 103 -6.41 -5.69 -16.53
C LYS A 103 -5.79 -4.61 -17.47
N GLY A 104 -4.76 -4.94 -18.24
CA GLY A 104 -4.08 -4.00 -19.16
C GLY A 104 -3.18 -2.96 -18.47
N ILE A 105 -2.84 -3.15 -17.20
CA ILE A 105 -2.02 -2.23 -16.41
C ILE A 105 -0.58 -2.74 -16.40
N SER A 106 0.38 -1.90 -16.76
CA SER A 106 1.81 -2.23 -16.63
C SER A 106 2.25 -2.21 -15.17
N VAL A 107 3.19 -3.08 -14.79
CA VAL A 107 3.63 -3.24 -13.39
C VAL A 107 5.13 -3.10 -13.28
N LEU A 108 5.56 -2.36 -12.24
CA LEU A 108 6.93 -2.25 -11.79
C LEU A 108 7.02 -2.70 -10.33
N GLU A 109 7.82 -3.73 -10.06
CA GLU A 109 8.19 -4.11 -8.69
C GLU A 109 9.46 -3.37 -8.27
N CYS A 110 9.46 -2.74 -7.10
CA CYS A 110 10.64 -2.02 -6.62
C CYS A 110 10.71 -1.90 -5.08
N ASP A 111 11.91 -1.61 -4.61
CA ASP A 111 12.16 -1.05 -3.28
C ASP A 111 12.72 0.36 -3.45
N ALA A 112 11.90 1.36 -3.15
CA ALA A 112 12.29 2.76 -3.26
C ALA A 112 13.39 3.15 -2.25
N ARG A 113 13.53 2.43 -1.12
CA ARG A 113 14.53 2.70 -0.08
C ARG A 113 15.93 2.33 -0.60
N SER A 114 16.14 1.09 -1.01
CA SER A 114 17.42 0.64 -1.58
C SER A 114 17.62 1.13 -3.01
N GLY A 115 16.55 1.27 -3.77
CA GLY A 115 16.55 1.60 -5.19
C GLY A 115 16.54 0.37 -6.11
N ALA A 116 16.36 -0.83 -5.54
CA ALA A 116 16.17 -2.03 -6.33
C ALA A 116 14.93 -1.88 -7.23
N GLY A 117 15.02 -2.28 -8.49
CA GLY A 117 13.95 -2.17 -9.48
C GLY A 117 13.71 -0.75 -10.04
N VAL A 118 14.06 0.32 -9.31
CA VAL A 118 13.74 1.72 -9.69
C VAL A 118 14.32 2.11 -11.07
N LYS A 119 15.42 1.50 -11.49
CA LYS A 119 16.01 1.76 -12.81
C LYS A 119 15.09 1.36 -13.98
N GLN A 120 14.15 0.44 -13.74
CA GLN A 120 13.18 -0.03 -14.74
C GLN A 120 12.00 0.93 -14.92
N PHE A 121 11.89 1.96 -14.09
CA PHE A 121 10.76 2.89 -14.12
C PHE A 121 10.60 3.53 -15.51
N SER A 122 11.63 4.14 -16.04
CA SER A 122 11.55 4.80 -17.35
C SER A 122 11.28 3.83 -18.52
N PRO A 123 11.94 2.65 -18.62
CA PRO A 123 11.57 1.63 -19.59
C PRO A 123 10.10 1.18 -19.49
N VAL A 124 9.59 0.94 -18.29
CA VAL A 124 8.20 0.49 -18.07
C VAL A 124 7.21 1.57 -18.47
N MET A 125 7.47 2.84 -18.12
CA MET A 125 6.62 3.98 -18.50
C MET A 125 6.56 4.14 -20.03
N ARG A 126 7.69 4.02 -20.72
CA ARG A 126 7.73 4.06 -22.19
C ARG A 126 7.06 2.85 -22.83
N GLY A 127 7.18 1.68 -22.20
CA GLY A 127 6.51 0.45 -22.63
C GLY A 127 4.99 0.59 -22.60
N ALA A 128 4.46 1.15 -21.53
CA ALA A 128 3.02 1.42 -21.39
C ALA A 128 2.48 2.41 -22.44
N LEU A 129 3.34 3.23 -23.02
CA LEU A 129 3.01 4.23 -24.04
C LEU A 129 3.53 3.88 -25.44
N LYS A 130 3.95 2.64 -25.68
CA LYS A 130 4.63 2.24 -26.92
C LYS A 130 3.88 2.69 -28.18
N GLU A 131 2.59 2.41 -28.26
CA GLU A 131 1.76 2.79 -29.41
C GLU A 131 1.58 4.31 -29.53
N GLN A 132 1.40 4.99 -28.39
CA GLN A 132 1.24 6.43 -28.39
C GLN A 132 2.52 7.15 -28.81
N ILE A 133 3.68 6.66 -28.38
CA ILE A 133 4.99 7.17 -28.80
C ILE A 133 5.20 6.95 -30.31
N ALA A 134 4.78 5.81 -30.84
CA ALA A 134 4.83 5.55 -32.29
C ALA A 134 4.00 6.58 -33.07
N ARG A 135 2.75 6.83 -32.67
CA ARG A 135 1.88 7.86 -33.26
C ARG A 135 2.47 9.27 -33.16
N TRP A 136 3.17 9.60 -32.07
CA TRP A 136 3.86 10.91 -31.95
C TRP A 136 4.98 11.05 -32.98
N LYS A 137 5.78 9.98 -33.19
CA LYS A 137 6.84 9.96 -34.22
C LYS A 137 6.28 10.16 -35.63
N GLU A 138 5.19 9.46 -35.97
CA GLU A 138 4.49 9.60 -37.24
C GLU A 138 4.01 11.03 -37.49
N LYS A 139 3.60 11.75 -36.41
CA LYS A 139 3.19 13.16 -36.45
C LYS A 139 4.35 14.15 -36.38
N GLY A 140 5.60 13.68 -36.51
CA GLY A 140 6.80 14.54 -36.46
C GLY A 140 7.22 15.00 -35.06
N GLN A 141 6.57 14.52 -34.00
CA GLN A 141 6.92 14.90 -32.61
C GLN A 141 8.07 14.04 -32.08
N VAL A 142 9.19 14.03 -32.79
CA VAL A 142 10.37 13.26 -32.39
C VAL A 142 11.02 13.91 -31.15
N GLY A 143 11.33 13.08 -30.12
CA GLY A 143 11.98 13.58 -28.90
C GLY A 143 11.04 14.23 -27.88
N ARG A 144 9.73 14.24 -28.11
CA ARG A 144 8.76 14.68 -27.11
C ARG A 144 8.91 13.86 -25.82
N PRO A 145 9.10 14.49 -24.65
CA PRO A 145 9.17 13.78 -23.39
C PRO A 145 7.81 13.18 -23.01
N VAL A 146 7.85 11.98 -22.46
CA VAL A 146 6.70 11.38 -21.76
C VAL A 146 6.49 12.14 -20.47
N ARG A 147 5.27 12.57 -20.22
CA ARG A 147 4.88 13.25 -19.00
C ARG A 147 4.06 12.32 -18.12
N ALA A 148 4.53 12.11 -16.91
CA ALA A 148 3.89 11.23 -15.94
C ALA A 148 3.48 11.95 -14.67
N MET A 149 2.39 11.50 -14.07
CA MET A 149 1.99 11.90 -12.73
C MET A 149 2.14 10.70 -11.81
N VAL A 150 2.74 10.91 -10.62
CA VAL A 150 2.85 9.87 -9.60
C VAL A 150 1.78 10.08 -8.55
N VAL A 151 0.92 9.08 -8.37
CA VAL A 151 -0.15 9.08 -7.37
C VAL A 151 0.05 7.95 -6.37
N GLY A 152 -0.67 7.96 -5.27
CA GLY A 152 -0.64 6.94 -4.24
C GLY A 152 -1.04 7.52 -2.89
N ILE A 153 -1.46 6.65 -1.98
CA ILE A 153 -1.82 7.04 -0.62
C ILE A 153 -0.57 7.50 0.16
N PRO A 154 -0.75 8.20 1.29
CA PRO A 154 0.37 8.50 2.18
C PRO A 154 1.07 7.22 2.64
N ASN A 155 2.33 7.38 3.00
CA ASN A 155 3.19 6.37 3.62
C ASN A 155 3.47 5.09 2.81
N VAL A 156 2.94 4.93 1.58
CA VAL A 156 3.35 3.85 0.64
C VAL A 156 4.77 4.03 0.08
N GLY A 157 5.43 5.13 0.43
CA GLY A 157 6.80 5.43 -0.03
C GLY A 157 6.88 6.26 -1.30
N LYS A 158 5.79 6.93 -1.71
CA LYS A 158 5.74 7.77 -2.91
C LYS A 158 6.85 8.82 -2.97
N SER A 159 7.03 9.64 -1.92
CA SER A 159 8.08 10.65 -1.87
C SER A 159 9.49 10.04 -1.93
N THR A 160 9.69 8.89 -1.27
CA THR A 160 10.94 8.14 -1.35
C THR A 160 11.20 7.67 -2.77
N PHE A 161 10.17 7.15 -3.45
CA PHE A 161 10.25 6.72 -4.85
C PHE A 161 10.59 7.89 -5.78
N ILE A 162 9.84 9.01 -5.70
CA ILE A 162 10.09 10.20 -6.52
C ILE A 162 11.52 10.71 -6.30
N ASN A 163 11.96 10.84 -5.05
CA ASN A 163 13.31 11.25 -4.72
C ASN A 163 14.37 10.29 -5.27
N LYS A 164 14.11 8.99 -5.27
CA LYS A 164 15.05 8.00 -5.79
C LYS A 164 15.16 8.04 -7.31
N VAL A 165 14.05 8.26 -8.00
CA VAL A 165 14.00 8.43 -9.45
C VAL A 165 14.63 9.76 -9.87
N ALA A 166 14.37 10.85 -9.13
CA ALA A 166 14.87 12.20 -9.39
C ALA A 166 16.36 12.37 -9.07
N LYS A 167 16.90 11.71 -8.05
CA LYS A 167 18.28 11.89 -7.54
C LYS A 167 19.39 11.67 -8.57
N LYS A 168 19.12 11.09 -9.73
CA LYS A 168 20.16 10.93 -10.75
C LYS A 168 20.51 12.20 -11.52
N LYS A 169 19.74 13.30 -11.43
CA LYS A 169 20.00 14.53 -12.21
C LYS A 169 19.74 15.86 -11.48
N SER A 170 19.32 15.88 -10.24
CA SER A 170 19.08 17.12 -9.50
C SER A 170 20.34 17.97 -9.24
N ALA A 171 21.52 17.46 -9.56
CA ALA A 171 22.77 18.23 -9.47
C ALA A 171 22.93 19.35 -10.53
N LYS A 172 21.97 19.53 -11.46
CA LYS A 172 22.03 20.60 -12.49
C LYS A 172 20.82 21.53 -12.55
N ALA A 173 19.77 21.30 -11.78
CA ALA A 173 18.68 22.26 -11.65
C ALA A 173 18.97 23.15 -10.46
N GLY A 174 19.61 24.31 -10.73
CA GLY A 174 19.86 25.31 -9.70
C GLY A 174 18.53 25.78 -9.12
N ASP A 175 18.40 25.71 -7.81
CA ASP A 175 17.38 26.39 -7.04
C ASP A 175 17.44 27.90 -7.38
N ARG A 176 16.46 28.38 -8.13
CA ARG A 176 16.18 29.82 -8.20
C ARG A 176 15.02 30.11 -7.27
N PRO A 177 15.27 30.69 -6.08
CA PRO A 177 14.19 31.15 -5.22
C PRO A 177 13.46 32.30 -5.93
N GLY A 178 12.15 32.19 -6.09
CA GLY A 178 11.33 33.32 -6.54
C GLY A 178 10.53 33.15 -7.83
N VAL A 179 10.51 31.98 -8.47
CA VAL A 179 9.73 31.76 -9.68
C VAL A 179 8.50 30.91 -9.40
N THR A 180 7.38 31.58 -9.28
CA THR A 180 6.00 31.23 -9.66
C THR A 180 5.39 29.91 -9.14
N ARG A 181 4.24 30.03 -8.53
CA ARG A 181 3.17 29.05 -8.22
C ARG A 181 2.72 28.21 -9.45
N GLY A 182 3.64 27.67 -10.24
CA GLY A 182 3.40 26.80 -11.39
C GLY A 182 3.66 25.34 -11.04
N LYS A 183 3.12 24.45 -11.85
CA LYS A 183 3.34 22.99 -11.76
C LYS A 183 4.85 22.70 -11.87
N GLN A 184 5.39 22.00 -10.89
CA GLN A 184 6.81 21.65 -10.88
C GLN A 184 7.03 20.34 -11.61
N TRP A 185 7.81 20.38 -12.69
CA TRP A 185 8.24 19.19 -13.44
C TRP A 185 9.63 18.74 -13.01
N ILE A 186 9.76 17.47 -12.75
CA ILE A 186 11.02 16.82 -12.39
C ILE A 186 11.48 15.98 -13.58
N THR A 187 12.62 16.31 -14.18
CA THR A 187 13.21 15.51 -15.26
C THR A 187 13.86 14.26 -14.68
N VAL A 188 13.37 13.09 -15.07
CA VAL A 188 13.91 11.78 -14.69
C VAL A 188 15.06 11.38 -15.60
N ASP A 189 14.84 11.49 -16.91
CA ASP A 189 15.86 11.24 -17.95
C ASP A 189 15.55 12.05 -19.23
N GLN A 190 16.32 11.77 -20.30
CA GLN A 190 16.08 12.39 -21.61
C GLN A 190 14.79 11.85 -22.24
N GLY A 191 13.65 12.30 -21.80
CA GLY A 191 12.36 11.95 -22.37
C GLY A 191 11.34 11.39 -21.36
N LEU A 192 11.58 11.59 -20.07
CA LEU A 192 10.59 11.35 -19.02
C LEU A 192 10.61 12.48 -18.01
N GLU A 193 9.46 13.14 -17.86
CA GLU A 193 9.20 14.18 -16.88
C GLU A 193 8.13 13.73 -15.92
N LEU A 194 8.32 13.96 -14.62
CA LEU A 194 7.32 13.74 -13.57
C LEU A 194 6.71 15.05 -13.16
N LEU A 195 5.39 15.07 -13.04
CA LEU A 195 4.69 16.12 -12.33
C LEU A 195 4.76 15.82 -10.83
N ASP A 196 5.38 16.74 -10.09
CA ASP A 196 5.37 16.66 -8.63
C ASP A 196 3.95 16.93 -8.12
N THR A 197 3.34 15.91 -7.52
CA THR A 197 2.01 16.00 -6.94
C THR A 197 2.07 15.62 -5.47
N PRO A 198 1.42 16.38 -4.58
CA PRO A 198 1.31 15.99 -3.19
C PRO A 198 0.62 14.63 -3.04
N GLY A 199 0.89 13.94 -1.95
CA GLY A 199 0.25 12.67 -1.61
C GLY A 199 -1.27 12.82 -1.52
N ILE A 200 -1.98 11.87 -2.08
CA ILE A 200 -3.42 11.90 -2.21
C ILE A 200 -3.99 10.77 -1.40
N LEU A 201 -4.75 11.12 -0.37
CA LEU A 201 -5.56 10.20 0.43
C LEU A 201 -7.03 10.32 0.05
N TRP A 202 -7.73 9.22 0.24
CA TRP A 202 -9.19 9.22 0.27
C TRP A 202 -9.74 9.32 1.70
N PRO A 203 -11.07 9.51 1.80
CA PRO A 203 -11.73 10.02 2.99
C PRO A 203 -12.30 9.03 3.94
N LYS A 204 -12.78 7.90 3.45
CA LYS A 204 -13.56 6.98 4.24
C LYS A 204 -13.25 5.56 3.78
N PHE A 205 -12.87 4.72 4.71
CA PHE A 205 -12.85 3.28 4.50
C PHE A 205 -14.25 2.79 4.85
N GLU A 206 -15.00 2.34 3.84
CA GLU A 206 -16.29 1.69 4.07
C GLU A 206 -16.06 0.27 4.57
N ASP A 207 -14.87 -0.26 4.31
CA ASP A 207 -14.43 -1.60 4.68
C ASP A 207 -13.41 -1.55 5.82
N GLU A 208 -13.75 -2.23 6.90
CA GLU A 208 -12.93 -2.35 8.11
C GLU A 208 -11.60 -3.07 7.82
N THR A 209 -11.59 -4.06 6.91
CA THR A 209 -10.40 -4.83 6.52
C THR A 209 -9.36 -3.93 5.86
N ILE A 210 -9.78 -3.05 4.96
CA ILE A 210 -8.90 -2.05 4.33
C ILE A 210 -8.27 -1.16 5.40
N GLY A 211 -9.08 -0.70 6.36
CA GLY A 211 -8.61 0.10 7.48
C GLY A 211 -7.55 -0.59 8.31
N LEU A 212 -7.77 -1.87 8.65
CA LEU A 212 -6.83 -2.73 9.39
C LEU A 212 -5.51 -2.90 8.62
N HIS A 213 -5.56 -3.28 7.34
CA HIS A 213 -4.37 -3.47 6.51
C HIS A 213 -3.52 -2.20 6.42
N LEU A 214 -4.17 -1.05 6.26
CA LEU A 214 -3.48 0.25 6.27
C LEU A 214 -2.85 0.57 7.62
N ALA A 215 -3.52 0.25 8.72
CA ALA A 215 -3.00 0.43 10.07
C ALA A 215 -1.82 -0.53 10.34
N PHE A 216 -1.91 -1.81 9.95
CA PHE A 216 -0.82 -2.77 10.07
C PHE A 216 0.48 -2.27 9.42
N THR A 217 0.37 -1.67 8.25
CA THR A 217 1.54 -1.17 7.50
C THR A 217 2.00 0.22 7.92
N GLY A 218 1.29 0.89 8.83
CA GLY A 218 1.56 2.26 9.27
C GLY A 218 1.22 3.32 8.23
N ALA A 219 0.36 2.99 7.26
CA ALA A 219 -0.18 3.97 6.30
C ALA A 219 -1.13 4.95 6.99
N VAL A 220 -1.83 4.51 8.01
CA VAL A 220 -2.66 5.28 8.93
C VAL A 220 -1.96 5.39 10.28
N ARG A 221 -2.17 6.49 11.02
CA ARG A 221 -1.56 6.70 12.34
C ARG A 221 -2.22 5.82 13.41
N ASP A 222 -1.40 5.22 14.29
CA ASP A 222 -1.85 4.34 15.39
C ASP A 222 -2.75 5.05 16.41
N ALA A 223 -2.70 6.37 16.51
CA ALA A 223 -3.50 7.17 17.45
C ALA A 223 -5.03 7.03 17.28
N ILE A 224 -5.50 6.28 16.29
CA ILE A 224 -6.91 6.10 15.98
C ILE A 224 -7.44 4.75 16.52
N MET A 225 -6.56 3.85 16.92
CA MET A 225 -6.90 2.48 17.32
C MET A 225 -6.18 2.07 18.59
N ASP A 226 -6.83 1.21 19.38
CA ASP A 226 -6.15 0.51 20.47
C ASP A 226 -5.07 -0.42 19.89
N VAL A 227 -3.84 -0.25 20.35
CA VAL A 227 -2.66 -0.93 19.78
C VAL A 227 -2.70 -2.44 20.03
N GLU A 228 -3.27 -2.87 21.16
CA GLU A 228 -3.38 -4.29 21.48
C GLU A 228 -4.41 -4.97 20.58
N THR A 229 -5.58 -4.35 20.38
CA THR A 229 -6.61 -4.83 19.46
C THR A 229 -6.08 -4.92 18.03
N LEU A 230 -5.36 -3.88 17.56
CA LEU A 230 -4.73 -3.90 16.24
C LEU A 230 -3.74 -5.05 16.09
N ALA A 231 -2.92 -5.28 17.11
CA ALA A 231 -1.94 -6.37 17.11
C ALA A 231 -2.61 -7.75 17.17
N CYS A 232 -3.76 -7.90 17.87
CA CYS A 232 -4.55 -9.12 17.88
C CYS A 232 -5.04 -9.48 16.47
N HIS A 233 -5.57 -8.52 15.71
CA HIS A 233 -5.97 -8.75 14.33
C HIS A 233 -4.79 -9.13 13.43
N LEU A 234 -3.66 -8.42 13.58
CA LEU A 234 -2.46 -8.74 12.79
C LEU A 234 -1.93 -10.15 13.08
N ILE A 235 -1.82 -10.55 14.37
CA ILE A 235 -1.25 -11.84 14.73
C ILE A 235 -2.12 -13.00 14.29
N LEU A 236 -3.45 -12.85 14.33
CA LEU A 236 -4.41 -13.82 13.78
C LEU A 236 -4.23 -13.99 12.28
N LEU A 237 -4.18 -12.89 11.53
CA LEU A 237 -3.95 -12.93 10.09
C LEU A 237 -2.60 -13.57 9.74
N LEU A 238 -1.56 -13.27 10.51
CA LEU A 238 -0.25 -13.91 10.35
C LEU A 238 -0.27 -15.41 10.71
N ALA A 239 -1.05 -15.82 11.70
CA ALA A 239 -1.21 -17.23 12.05
C ALA A 239 -1.86 -18.03 10.91
N GLN A 240 -2.76 -17.43 10.17
CA GLN A 240 -3.41 -18.04 9.00
C GLN A 240 -2.52 -18.00 7.76
N ARG A 241 -1.93 -16.85 7.44
CA ARG A 241 -1.21 -16.62 6.18
C ARG A 241 0.26 -17.03 6.21
N LYS A 242 0.93 -16.92 7.37
CA LYS A 242 2.38 -17.10 7.51
C LYS A 242 2.78 -17.55 8.90
N PRO A 243 2.26 -18.70 9.40
CA PRO A 243 2.50 -19.19 10.76
C PRO A 243 3.99 -19.39 11.07
N GLU A 244 4.78 -19.76 10.05
CA GLU A 244 6.22 -19.92 10.18
C GLU A 244 6.94 -18.61 10.56
N ALA A 245 6.41 -17.44 10.19
CA ALA A 245 6.98 -16.16 10.59
C ALA A 245 6.84 -15.92 12.10
N LEU A 246 5.69 -16.29 12.68
CA LEU A 246 5.45 -16.23 14.13
C LEU A 246 6.36 -17.19 14.88
N THR A 247 6.49 -18.42 14.38
CA THR A 247 7.36 -19.44 14.98
C THR A 247 8.83 -19.02 14.93
N ALA A 248 9.29 -18.56 13.78
CA ALA A 248 10.68 -18.14 13.59
C ALA A 248 11.04 -16.94 14.47
N ARG A 249 10.15 -15.93 14.52
CA ARG A 249 10.47 -14.64 15.15
C ARG A 249 10.11 -14.58 16.63
N PHE A 250 8.95 -15.09 17.02
CA PHE A 250 8.40 -14.97 18.38
C PHE A 250 8.35 -16.29 19.13
N LYS A 251 8.69 -17.41 18.49
CA LYS A 251 8.59 -18.77 19.05
C LYS A 251 7.14 -19.16 19.40
N ILE A 252 6.19 -18.55 18.71
CA ILE A 252 4.76 -18.87 18.81
C ILE A 252 4.49 -19.98 17.79
N VAL A 253 3.88 -21.06 18.24
CA VAL A 253 3.31 -22.09 17.37
C VAL A 253 1.80 -21.88 17.45
N PRO A 254 1.16 -21.37 16.38
CA PRO A 254 -0.30 -21.21 16.38
C PRO A 254 -0.96 -22.58 16.41
N GLU A 255 -1.97 -22.73 17.28
CA GLU A 255 -2.80 -23.92 17.42
C GLU A 255 -4.25 -23.57 17.04
N GLU A 256 -5.01 -24.56 16.60
CA GLU A 256 -6.40 -24.37 16.24
C GLU A 256 -7.23 -23.87 17.44
N GLY A 257 -8.04 -22.83 17.22
CA GLY A 257 -8.88 -22.23 18.25
C GLY A 257 -8.20 -21.18 19.14
N MET A 258 -6.89 -20.91 18.96
CA MET A 258 -6.25 -19.79 19.66
C MET A 258 -6.77 -18.43 19.17
N SER A 259 -7.15 -17.58 20.11
CA SER A 259 -7.48 -16.18 19.83
C SER A 259 -6.23 -15.32 19.58
N GLY A 260 -6.40 -14.11 19.03
CA GLY A 260 -5.30 -13.15 18.89
C GLY A 260 -4.67 -12.78 20.23
N TRP A 261 -5.47 -12.73 21.28
CA TRP A 261 -5.02 -12.48 22.65
C TRP A 261 -4.13 -13.62 23.16
N ASP A 262 -4.52 -14.89 22.95
CA ASP A 262 -3.73 -16.06 23.35
C ASP A 262 -2.37 -16.05 22.63
N LEU A 263 -2.37 -15.72 21.34
CA LEU A 263 -1.14 -15.62 20.55
C LEU A 263 -0.23 -14.47 21.02
N LEU A 264 -0.81 -13.29 21.33
CA LEU A 264 -0.03 -12.17 21.89
C LEU A 264 0.55 -12.51 23.25
N GLU A 265 -0.24 -13.11 24.13
CA GLU A 265 0.19 -13.53 25.46
C GLU A 265 1.31 -14.57 25.36
N ALA A 266 1.16 -15.59 24.50
CA ALA A 266 2.19 -16.59 24.25
C ALA A 266 3.51 -15.94 23.79
N GLY A 267 3.43 -14.96 22.87
CA GLY A 267 4.58 -14.21 22.38
C GLY A 267 5.26 -13.39 23.46
N ALA A 268 4.47 -12.68 24.27
CA ALA A 268 4.97 -11.86 25.36
C ALA A 268 5.67 -12.73 26.43
N ARG A 269 5.09 -13.87 26.81
CA ARG A 269 5.71 -14.83 27.74
C ARG A 269 7.03 -15.38 27.18
N LYS A 270 7.07 -15.77 25.90
CA LYS A 270 8.30 -16.27 25.25
C LYS A 270 9.41 -15.21 25.18
N ARG A 271 9.06 -13.94 25.12
CA ARG A 271 9.97 -12.80 25.10
C ARG A 271 10.32 -12.29 26.51
N GLY A 272 9.67 -12.80 27.56
CA GLY A 272 9.88 -12.36 28.94
C GLY A 272 9.34 -10.94 29.18
N PHE A 273 8.30 -10.52 28.47
CA PHE A 273 7.64 -9.22 28.66
C PHE A 273 6.65 -9.35 29.81
N LEU A 274 7.15 -9.08 31.00
CA LEU A 274 6.38 -9.15 32.25
C LEU A 274 6.41 -7.79 32.94
N ILE A 275 5.28 -7.43 33.56
CA ILE A 275 5.14 -6.27 34.44
C ILE A 275 5.28 -6.71 35.90
N SER A 276 5.22 -5.75 36.82
CA SER A 276 5.25 -6.00 38.25
C SER A 276 4.10 -6.92 38.67
N GLY A 277 4.38 -7.97 39.42
CA GLY A 277 3.40 -9.00 39.79
C GLY A 277 3.40 -10.25 38.89
N GLY A 278 4.23 -10.27 37.83
CA GLY A 278 4.35 -11.44 36.93
C GLY A 278 3.26 -11.52 35.84
N GLU A 279 2.45 -10.50 35.71
CA GLU A 279 1.48 -10.36 34.62
C GLU A 279 2.19 -10.05 33.29
N VAL A 280 1.55 -10.36 32.19
CA VAL A 280 2.10 -10.20 30.84
C VAL A 280 1.93 -8.76 30.35
N ASP A 281 2.98 -8.16 29.80
CA ASP A 281 2.99 -6.84 29.18
C ASP A 281 2.52 -6.97 27.71
N LEU A 282 1.21 -6.98 27.52
CA LEU A 282 0.60 -7.13 26.19
C LEU A 282 0.82 -5.90 25.31
N GLU A 283 0.76 -4.69 25.88
CA GLU A 283 0.99 -3.45 25.14
C GLU A 283 2.40 -3.43 24.53
N ARG A 284 3.39 -3.83 25.29
CA ARG A 284 4.78 -3.95 24.79
C ARG A 284 4.89 -4.98 23.68
N MET A 285 4.21 -6.13 23.81
CA MET A 285 4.22 -7.15 22.77
C MET A 285 3.53 -6.67 21.50
N ALA A 286 2.39 -5.99 21.62
CA ALA A 286 1.64 -5.41 20.52
C ALA A 286 2.48 -4.39 19.73
N ASN A 287 3.09 -3.44 20.43
CA ASN A 287 3.97 -2.45 19.80
C ASN A 287 5.13 -3.13 19.05
N ILE A 288 5.80 -4.10 19.66
CA ILE A 288 6.93 -4.81 19.05
C ILE A 288 6.48 -5.61 17.82
N LEU A 289 5.33 -6.29 17.88
CA LEU A 289 4.79 -7.03 16.74
C LEU A 289 4.55 -6.11 15.54
N LEU A 290 3.86 -4.98 15.75
CA LEU A 290 3.58 -4.00 14.70
C LEU A 290 4.86 -3.39 14.14
N ASP A 291 5.78 -2.98 14.99
CA ASP A 291 7.06 -2.39 14.57
C ASP A 291 7.92 -3.38 13.77
N GLU A 292 7.98 -4.64 14.20
CA GLU A 292 8.76 -5.66 13.50
C GLU A 292 8.13 -6.05 12.16
N PHE A 293 6.80 -6.10 12.07
CA PHE A 293 6.09 -6.27 10.81
C PHE A 293 6.35 -5.11 9.84
N ARG A 294 6.19 -3.87 10.31
CA ARG A 294 6.43 -2.65 9.53
C ARG A 294 7.87 -2.53 9.05
N ALA A 295 8.82 -2.99 9.85
CA ALA A 295 10.24 -3.00 9.52
C ALA A 295 10.67 -4.19 8.64
N GLY A 296 9.78 -5.14 8.33
CA GLY A 296 10.10 -6.36 7.56
C GLY A 296 10.96 -7.36 8.30
N LYS A 297 11.06 -7.28 9.65
CA LYS A 297 11.88 -8.18 10.47
C LYS A 297 11.28 -9.58 10.64
N MET A 298 10.04 -9.75 10.25
CA MET A 298 9.33 -11.04 10.26
C MET A 298 9.47 -11.82 8.95
N GLY A 299 10.26 -11.31 8.00
CA GLY A 299 10.41 -11.85 6.68
C GLY A 299 9.53 -11.14 5.64
N ARG A 300 9.42 -11.75 4.47
CA ARG A 300 8.66 -11.19 3.35
C ARG A 300 7.23 -11.69 3.41
N ILE A 301 6.28 -10.79 3.68
CA ILE A 301 4.88 -11.12 3.95
C ILE A 301 3.98 -10.22 3.12
N THR A 302 3.01 -10.81 2.42
CA THR A 302 1.90 -10.11 1.76
C THR A 302 0.61 -10.58 2.43
N LEU A 303 -0.24 -9.64 2.81
CA LEU A 303 -1.48 -9.91 3.56
C LEU A 303 -2.68 -10.15 2.64
N GLU A 304 -2.58 -9.76 1.38
CA GLU A 304 -3.64 -9.82 0.38
C GLU A 304 -3.19 -10.67 -0.82
N LEU A 305 -4.06 -11.53 -1.31
CA LEU A 305 -3.83 -12.33 -2.51
C LEU A 305 -4.90 -12.03 -3.56
N PRO A 306 -4.61 -12.14 -4.88
CA PRO A 306 -5.62 -11.93 -5.92
C PRO A 306 -6.84 -12.87 -5.79
N GLU A 307 -6.66 -14.07 -5.27
CA GLU A 307 -7.73 -15.04 -5.01
C GLU A 307 -8.72 -14.59 -3.93
N ASP A 308 -8.31 -13.70 -3.03
CA ASP A 308 -9.21 -13.12 -2.02
C ASP A 308 -10.30 -12.27 -2.69
N LEU A 309 -9.99 -11.62 -3.84
CA LEU A 309 -10.98 -10.85 -4.62
C LEU A 309 -12.00 -11.74 -5.35
N GLU A 310 -11.59 -12.92 -5.81
CA GLU A 310 -12.47 -13.84 -6.55
C GLU A 310 -13.51 -14.45 -5.61
N ARG A 311 -13.13 -14.79 -4.37
CA ARG A 311 -14.04 -15.33 -3.35
C ARG A 311 -15.14 -14.34 -2.98
N GLU A 312 -14.84 -13.06 -2.98
CA GLU A 312 -15.80 -12.00 -2.66
C GLU A 312 -16.81 -11.76 -3.78
N GLU A 313 -16.40 -11.90 -5.05
CA GLU A 313 -17.32 -11.82 -6.20
C GLU A 313 -18.33 -12.99 -6.20
N ASP A 314 -17.91 -14.19 -5.77
CA ASP A 314 -18.77 -15.38 -5.69
C ASP A 314 -19.79 -15.30 -4.55
N ASP A 315 -19.43 -14.76 -3.38
CA ASP A 315 -20.34 -14.59 -2.24
C ASP A 315 -21.44 -13.53 -2.49
N HIS A 316 -21.15 -12.52 -3.31
CA HIS A 316 -22.13 -11.50 -3.69
C HIS A 316 -22.99 -11.87 -4.91
N GLY A 317 -22.61 -12.89 -5.68
CA GLY A 317 -23.35 -13.38 -6.85
C GLY A 317 -24.52 -14.32 -6.52
N THR A 318 -24.70 -14.73 -5.26
CA THR A 318 -25.71 -15.70 -4.82
C THR A 318 -26.80 -15.11 -3.93
N ALA A 319 -26.96 -13.78 -3.85
CA ALA A 319 -28.02 -13.09 -3.10
C ALA A 319 -29.08 -12.45 -4.00
#